data_51fd9b5c57bfcb4fcbdf5a7c07baaad9
#
_entry.id   51fd9b5c57bfcb4fcbdf5a7c07baaad9
#
_cell.length_a   1.000
_cell.length_b   1.000
_cell.length_c   1.000
_cell.angle_alpha   90.00
_cell.angle_beta   90.00
_cell.angle_gamma   90.00
#
_symmetry.space_group_name_H-M   'P 1'
#
loop_
_entity.id
_entity.type
_entity.pdbx_description
1 polymer ?
#
loop_
_entity_poly.entity_id
_entity_poly.type
_entity_poly.pdbx_seq_one_letter_code
_entity_poly.pdbx_strand_id
1 'polypeptide(L)'
;MFIHCYKKRNSHQFLDFIRRVDSLYDSTIKRIFLVLDNISIHKAKKVREILSCYHRRIILVFLPIKSPELNLIEVRWMWMQRKAINNCTFTNEHDIGKTVNDWTENYNTTHGRKVSDTLQIGLMKMIT
;
A
#
# COMPACT_ATOMS: atom_id res chain seq x y z
N MET A 1 5.80 -4.80 6.92
CA MET A 1 5.24 -4.26 5.65
C MET A 1 3.87 -4.86 5.42
N PHE A 2 2.93 -4.10 4.88
CA PHE A 2 1.59 -4.57 4.50
C PHE A 2 1.37 -4.30 3.01
N ILE A 3 0.97 -5.33 2.26
CA ILE A 3 0.64 -5.23 0.83
C ILE A 3 -0.72 -5.89 0.60
N HIS A 4 -1.54 -5.27 -0.21
CA HIS A 4 -2.78 -5.85 -0.70
C HIS A 4 -2.91 -5.64 -2.21
N CYS A 5 -3.28 -6.71 -2.92
CA CYS A 5 -3.37 -6.71 -4.37
C CYS A 5 -4.81 -6.45 -4.82
N TYR A 6 -4.98 -5.57 -5.80
CA TYR A 6 -6.27 -5.26 -6.40
C TYR A 6 -6.24 -5.45 -7.91
N LYS A 7 -7.33 -5.97 -8.47
CA LYS A 7 -7.48 -6.17 -9.93
C LYS A 7 -7.63 -4.86 -10.70
N LYS A 8 -8.21 -3.84 -10.06
CA LYS A 8 -8.46 -2.53 -10.67
C LYS A 8 -7.87 -1.42 -9.80
N ARG A 9 -7.62 -0.29 -10.40
CA ARG A 9 -7.14 0.91 -9.73
C ARG A 9 -8.22 1.99 -9.80
N ASN A 10 -9.03 2.07 -8.76
CA ASN A 10 -10.12 3.05 -8.67
C ASN A 10 -10.35 3.51 -7.21
N SER A 11 -11.20 4.52 -7.04
CA SER A 11 -11.48 5.09 -5.72
C SER A 11 -12.13 4.11 -4.74
N HIS A 12 -12.91 3.14 -5.22
CA HIS A 12 -13.51 2.12 -4.34
C HIS A 12 -12.46 1.21 -3.70
N GLN A 13 -11.52 0.75 -4.48
CA GLN A 13 -10.45 -0.10 -3.98
C GLN A 13 -9.47 0.68 -3.12
N PHE A 14 -9.26 1.93 -3.42
CA PHE A 14 -8.49 2.80 -2.53
C PHE A 14 -9.19 3.00 -1.17
N LEU A 15 -10.51 3.15 -1.14
CA LEU A 15 -11.27 3.21 0.10
C LEU A 15 -11.25 1.89 0.88
N ASP A 16 -11.31 0.75 0.21
CA ASP A 16 -11.13 -0.55 0.86
C ASP A 16 -9.72 -0.68 1.47
N PHE A 17 -8.71 -0.21 0.77
CA PHE A 17 -7.34 -0.15 1.28
C PHE A 17 -7.22 0.73 2.53
N ILE A 18 -7.82 1.92 2.52
CA ILE A 18 -7.86 2.82 3.68
C ILE A 18 -8.51 2.13 4.89
N ARG A 19 -9.62 1.44 4.70
CA ARG A 19 -10.31 0.69 5.75
C ARG A 19 -9.43 -0.41 6.34
N ARG A 20 -8.69 -1.13 5.51
CA ARG A 20 -7.73 -2.15 5.95
C ARG A 20 -6.60 -1.54 6.76
N VAL A 21 -6.03 -0.44 6.29
CA VAL A 21 -5.00 0.31 7.03
C VAL A 21 -5.52 0.76 8.38
N ASP A 22 -6.73 1.30 8.42
CA ASP A 22 -7.35 1.74 9.68
C ASP A 22 -7.52 0.60 10.68
N SER A 23 -7.88 -0.59 10.19
CA SER A 23 -8.04 -1.79 11.03
C SER A 23 -6.74 -2.40 11.54
N LEU A 24 -5.58 -2.07 10.97
CA LEU A 24 -4.27 -2.55 11.44
C LEU A 24 -3.84 -1.92 12.76
N TYR A 25 -4.42 -0.79 13.11
CA TYR A 25 -4.08 -0.03 14.30
C TYR A 25 -5.25 0.02 15.27
N ASP A 26 -4.95 -0.14 16.54
CA ASP A 26 -5.96 0.00 17.59
C ASP A 26 -6.38 1.47 17.82
N SER A 27 -7.31 1.68 18.74
CA SER A 27 -7.86 3.00 19.05
C SER A 27 -6.88 3.93 19.79
N THR A 28 -5.75 3.43 20.26
CA THR A 28 -4.73 4.26 20.93
C THR A 28 -3.99 5.14 19.92
N ILE A 29 -3.91 4.70 18.66
CA ILE A 29 -3.33 5.48 17.57
C ILE A 29 -4.34 6.52 17.09
N LYS A 30 -4.08 7.78 17.43
CA LYS A 30 -4.99 8.90 17.15
C LYS A 30 -4.86 9.46 15.73
N ARG A 31 -3.70 9.32 15.09
CA ARG A 31 -3.43 9.85 13.74
C ARG A 31 -2.57 8.88 12.95
N ILE A 32 -2.96 8.66 11.69
CA ILE A 32 -2.23 7.85 10.71
C ILE A 32 -1.97 8.74 9.51
N PHE A 33 -0.70 9.04 9.24
CA PHE A 33 -0.30 9.79 8.05
C PHE A 33 -0.04 8.83 6.90
N LEU A 34 -0.86 8.90 5.86
CA LEU A 34 -0.73 8.07 4.66
C LEU A 34 -0.06 8.89 3.56
N VAL A 35 1.22 8.61 3.33
CA VAL A 35 2.00 9.29 2.29
C VAL A 35 1.73 8.64 0.94
N LEU A 36 1.32 9.42 -0.04
CA LEU A 36 0.83 8.94 -1.33
C LEU A 36 1.43 9.76 -2.48
N ASP A 37 1.56 9.10 -3.63
CA ASP A 37 1.79 9.82 -4.88
C ASP A 37 0.57 10.69 -5.26
N ASN A 38 0.83 11.72 -6.05
CA ASN A 38 -0.15 12.77 -6.37
C ASN A 38 -1.06 12.39 -7.54
N ILE A 39 -1.76 11.24 -7.46
CA ILE A 39 -2.69 10.79 -8.49
C ILE A 39 -4.15 11.16 -8.18
N SER A 40 -4.93 11.31 -9.24
CA SER A 40 -6.32 11.79 -9.16
C SER A 40 -7.25 10.90 -8.31
N ILE A 41 -7.04 9.59 -8.31
CA ILE A 41 -7.85 8.62 -7.55
C ILE A 41 -7.84 8.93 -6.06
N HIS A 42 -6.69 9.30 -5.51
CA HIS A 42 -6.52 9.62 -4.10
C HIS A 42 -7.23 10.93 -3.71
N LYS A 43 -7.44 11.81 -4.67
CA LYS A 43 -8.07 13.13 -4.49
C LYS A 43 -9.57 13.15 -4.79
N ALA A 44 -10.15 12.02 -5.17
CA ALA A 44 -11.57 11.96 -5.52
C ALA A 44 -12.45 12.50 -4.39
N LYS A 45 -13.50 13.24 -4.73
CA LYS A 45 -14.44 13.82 -3.76
C LYS A 45 -14.97 12.78 -2.79
N LYS A 46 -15.36 11.61 -3.31
CA LYS A 46 -15.83 10.47 -2.52
C LYS A 46 -14.80 10.01 -1.45
N VAL A 47 -13.51 10.03 -1.78
CA VAL A 47 -12.45 9.66 -0.83
C VAL A 47 -12.40 10.66 0.32
N ARG A 48 -12.45 11.95 0.02
CA ARG A 48 -12.44 13.02 1.03
C ARG A 48 -13.67 12.96 1.94
N GLU A 49 -14.84 12.72 1.39
CA GLU A 49 -16.09 12.59 2.15
C GLU A 49 -16.05 11.42 3.12
N ILE A 50 -15.62 10.25 2.66
CA ILE A 50 -15.54 9.05 3.50
C ILE A 50 -14.46 9.20 4.59
N LEU A 51 -13.31 9.78 4.27
CA LEU A 51 -12.28 10.05 5.27
C LEU A 51 -12.78 10.97 6.38
N SER A 52 -13.47 12.05 6.01
CA SER A 52 -14.00 13.02 6.97
C SER A 52 -15.09 12.43 7.89
N CYS A 53 -15.89 11.49 7.39
CA CYS A 53 -16.98 10.88 8.15
C CYS A 53 -16.55 9.67 8.98
N TYR A 54 -15.78 8.77 8.40
CA TYR A 54 -15.55 7.43 8.97
C TYR A 54 -14.09 7.16 9.38
N HIS A 55 -13.12 7.82 8.76
CA HIS A 55 -11.71 7.56 8.98
C HIS A 55 -10.94 8.83 9.32
N ARG A 56 -11.46 9.63 10.25
CA ARG A 56 -10.93 10.96 10.63
C ARG A 56 -9.49 10.95 11.11
N ARG A 57 -8.99 9.82 11.61
CA ARG A 57 -7.62 9.69 12.06
C ARG A 57 -6.62 9.48 10.91
N ILE A 58 -7.10 9.16 9.70
CA ILE A 58 -6.25 9.01 8.52
C ILE A 58 -6.09 10.35 7.83
N ILE A 59 -4.85 10.78 7.69
CA ILE A 59 -4.46 12.05 7.04
C ILE A 59 -3.67 11.70 5.79
N LEU A 60 -4.18 12.12 4.63
CA LEU A 60 -3.48 11.93 3.36
C LEU A 60 -2.42 13.03 3.17
N VAL A 61 -1.20 12.62 2.92
CA VAL A 61 -0.07 13.49 2.60
C VAL A 61 0.37 13.19 1.17
N PHE A 62 0.25 14.16 0.29
CA PHE A 62 0.60 13.97 -1.12
C PHE A 62 2.03 14.41 -1.39
N LEU A 63 2.79 13.52 -2.04
CA LEU A 63 4.12 13.84 -2.54
C LEU A 63 4.03 14.85 -3.70
N PRO A 64 5.08 15.64 -3.94
CA PRO A 64 5.16 16.49 -5.12
C PRO A 64 4.99 15.70 -6.41
N ILE A 65 4.50 16.37 -7.45
CA ILE A 65 4.33 15.74 -8.77
C ILE A 65 5.72 15.35 -9.31
N LYS A 66 5.84 14.13 -9.85
CA LYS A 66 7.08 13.60 -10.44
C LYS A 66 8.26 13.54 -9.47
N SER A 67 8.01 13.12 -8.24
CA SER A 67 9.05 12.92 -7.22
C SER A 67 9.07 11.46 -6.72
N PRO A 68 9.34 10.48 -7.59
CA PRO A 68 9.35 9.06 -7.19
C PRO A 68 10.43 8.75 -6.16
N GLU A 69 11.53 9.50 -6.17
CA GLU A 69 12.64 9.36 -5.22
C GLU A 69 12.23 9.63 -3.76
N LEU A 70 11.15 10.38 -3.55
CA LEU A 70 10.60 10.64 -2.22
C LEU A 70 9.65 9.53 -1.74
N ASN A 71 9.28 8.61 -2.63
CA ASN A 71 8.38 7.52 -2.31
C ASN A 71 9.16 6.25 -1.96
N LEU A 72 9.49 6.08 -0.68
CA LEU A 72 10.28 4.94 -0.20
C LEU A 72 9.67 3.58 -0.54
N ILE A 73 8.38 3.50 -0.79
CA ILE A 73 7.72 2.25 -1.16
C ILE A 73 8.17 1.75 -2.53
N GLU A 74 8.53 2.63 -3.46
CA GLU A 74 8.98 2.24 -4.80
C GLU A 74 10.28 1.45 -4.76
N VAL A 75 11.19 1.80 -3.87
CA VAL A 75 12.44 1.04 -3.65
C VAL A 75 12.12 -0.39 -3.20
N ARG A 76 11.15 -0.55 -2.31
CA ARG A 76 10.71 -1.87 -1.82
C ARG A 76 10.06 -2.69 -2.92
N TRP A 77 9.28 -2.04 -3.79
CA TRP A 77 8.66 -2.68 -4.95
C TRP A 77 9.69 -3.17 -5.96
N MET A 78 10.70 -2.39 -6.25
CA MET A 78 11.80 -2.83 -7.10
C MET A 78 12.51 -4.07 -6.54
N TRP A 79 12.73 -4.13 -5.24
CA TRP A 79 13.32 -5.31 -4.60
C TRP A 79 12.43 -6.53 -4.70
N MET A 80 11.15 -6.38 -4.43
CA MET A 80 10.18 -7.46 -4.57
C MET A 80 10.10 -7.96 -6.00
N GLN A 81 10.01 -7.05 -6.98
CA GLN A 81 10.00 -7.42 -8.39
C GLN A 81 11.24 -8.21 -8.78
N ARG A 82 12.43 -7.73 -8.42
CA ARG A 82 13.68 -8.41 -8.76
C ARG A 82 13.81 -9.78 -8.11
N LYS A 83 13.37 -9.93 -6.86
CA LYS A 83 13.57 -11.16 -6.10
C LYS A 83 12.44 -12.18 -6.24
N ALA A 84 11.23 -11.73 -6.42
CA ALA A 84 10.06 -12.59 -6.36
C ALA A 84 9.30 -12.72 -7.69
N ILE A 85 9.37 -11.73 -8.57
CA ILE A 85 8.51 -11.68 -9.76
C ILE A 85 9.29 -11.89 -11.06
N ASN A 86 10.39 -11.16 -11.28
CA ASN A 86 11.06 -11.13 -12.59
C ASN A 86 11.60 -12.47 -13.10
N ASN A 87 11.86 -13.42 -12.21
CA ASN A 87 12.39 -14.74 -12.56
C ASN A 87 11.36 -15.87 -12.47
N CYS A 88 10.07 -15.52 -12.38
CA CYS A 88 8.99 -16.48 -12.26
C CYS A 88 8.07 -16.41 -13.46
N THR A 89 7.60 -17.57 -13.91
CA THR A 89 6.50 -17.67 -14.88
C THR A 89 5.20 -17.89 -14.12
N PHE A 90 4.24 -17.02 -14.32
CA PHE A 90 2.93 -17.10 -13.66
C PHE A 90 1.87 -17.55 -14.64
N THR A 91 1.01 -18.45 -14.23
CA THR A 91 -0.11 -18.96 -15.04
C THR A 91 -1.36 -18.11 -14.89
N ASN A 92 -1.51 -17.43 -13.75
CA ASN A 92 -2.69 -16.60 -13.47
C ASN A 92 -2.38 -15.51 -12.40
N GLU A 93 -3.32 -14.59 -12.23
CA GLU A 93 -3.21 -13.49 -11.26
C GLU A 93 -3.13 -13.97 -9.79
N HIS A 94 -3.74 -15.12 -9.50
CA HIS A 94 -3.72 -15.68 -8.15
C HIS A 94 -2.31 -16.09 -7.73
N ASP A 95 -1.54 -16.66 -8.66
CA ASP A 95 -0.15 -17.07 -8.41
C ASP A 95 0.74 -15.86 -8.10
N ILE A 96 0.52 -14.75 -8.80
CA ILE A 96 1.22 -13.49 -8.52
C ILE A 96 0.87 -13.00 -7.12
N GLY A 97 -0.41 -12.97 -6.76
CA GLY A 97 -0.88 -12.55 -5.45
C GLY A 97 -0.29 -13.39 -4.31
N LYS A 98 -0.26 -14.72 -4.49
CA LYS A 98 0.36 -15.63 -3.53
C LYS A 98 1.85 -15.34 -3.36
N THR A 99 2.60 -15.21 -4.46
CA THR A 99 4.04 -14.91 -4.44
C THR A 99 4.34 -13.60 -3.72
N VAL A 100 3.54 -12.56 -3.94
CA VAL A 100 3.67 -11.28 -3.25
C VAL A 100 3.43 -11.43 -1.75
N ASN A 101 2.41 -12.18 -1.35
CA ASN A 101 2.10 -12.42 0.06
C ASN A 101 3.22 -13.21 0.74
N ASP A 102 3.67 -14.31 0.15
CA ASP A 102 4.75 -15.16 0.68
C ASP A 102 6.04 -14.35 0.83
N TRP A 103 6.37 -13.52 -0.16
CA TRP A 103 7.54 -12.64 -0.07
C TRP A 103 7.38 -11.61 1.06
N THR A 104 6.19 -11.04 1.22
CA THR A 104 5.91 -10.04 2.26
C THR A 104 6.02 -10.63 3.65
N GLU A 105 5.49 -11.84 3.86
CA GLU A 105 5.60 -12.56 5.12
C GLU A 105 7.06 -12.89 5.45
N ASN A 106 7.81 -13.41 4.49
CA ASN A 106 9.23 -13.71 4.65
C ASN A 106 10.04 -12.44 4.95
N TYR A 107 9.76 -11.34 4.24
CA TYR A 107 10.38 -10.05 4.50
C TYR A 107 10.12 -9.58 5.94
N ASN A 108 8.88 -9.65 6.39
CA ASN A 108 8.49 -9.24 7.74
C ASN A 108 9.14 -10.11 8.83
N THR A 109 9.26 -11.41 8.58
CA THR A 109 9.92 -12.35 9.50
C THR A 109 11.41 -12.10 9.60
N THR A 110 12.07 -11.88 8.45
CA THR A 110 13.55 -11.74 8.38
C THR A 110 14.03 -10.39 8.90
N HIS A 111 13.30 -9.31 8.60
CA HIS A 111 13.74 -7.94 8.93
C HIS A 111 13.16 -7.42 10.24
N GLY A 112 12.22 -8.14 10.84
CA GLY A 112 11.61 -7.81 12.11
C GLY A 112 10.92 -6.44 12.14
N ARG A 113 10.23 -6.14 13.24
CA ARG A 113 9.65 -4.81 13.51
C ARG A 113 10.70 -3.79 14.00
N LYS A 114 11.91 -3.86 13.51
CA LYS A 114 12.99 -2.93 13.87
C LYS A 114 12.88 -1.55 13.22
N VAL A 115 11.94 -1.37 12.35
CA VAL A 115 11.67 -0.04 11.83
C VAL A 115 10.67 0.59 12.78
N SER A 116 11.08 1.70 13.40
CA SER A 116 10.18 2.64 14.05
C SER A 116 8.80 2.61 13.40
N ASP A 117 7.75 2.88 14.12
CA ASP A 117 6.31 2.87 13.81
C ASP A 117 5.86 3.32 12.41
N THR A 118 6.73 3.27 11.42
CA THR A 118 6.47 3.62 10.03
C THR A 118 6.11 2.36 9.26
N LEU A 119 4.83 2.06 9.21
CA LEU A 119 4.30 1.03 8.34
C LEU A 119 4.45 1.48 6.88
N GLN A 120 5.24 0.77 6.10
CA GLN A 120 5.30 0.99 4.66
C GLN A 120 4.13 0.27 4.00
N ILE A 121 3.26 1.06 3.41
CA ILE A 121 2.02 0.59 2.81
C ILE A 121 2.10 0.81 1.31
N GLY A 122 1.86 -0.24 0.55
CA GLY A 122 1.86 -0.20 -0.92
C GLY A 122 0.54 -0.65 -1.53
N LEU A 123 0.09 0.06 -2.54
CA LEU A 123 -0.99 -0.34 -3.42
C LEU A 123 -0.38 -0.81 -4.74
N MET A 124 -0.43 -2.10 -5.00
CA MET A 124 0.09 -2.69 -6.23
C MET A 124 -1.05 -2.92 -7.24
N LYS A 125 -0.87 -2.42 -8.47
CA LYS A 125 -1.67 -2.87 -9.60
C LYS A 125 -1.09 -4.20 -10.08
N MET A 126 -1.87 -5.26 -10.08
CA MET A 126 -1.49 -6.47 -10.80
C MET A 126 -1.49 -6.15 -12.30
N ILE A 127 -0.34 -6.34 -12.93
CA ILE A 127 -0.21 -6.18 -14.38
C ILE A 127 -0.71 -7.49 -14.99
N THR A 128 -1.80 -7.38 -15.67
CA THR A 128 -2.25 -8.41 -16.61
C THR A 128 -1.54 -8.21 -17.94
#